data_050ead37af8ee85b28aed89bc2faec54
#
_entry.id   050ead37af8ee85b28aed89bc2faec54
#
_cell.length_a   1.000
_cell.length_b   1.000
_cell.length_c   1.000
_cell.angle_alpha   90.00
_cell.angle_beta   90.00
_cell.angle_gamma   90.00
#
_symmetry.space_group_name_H-M   'P 1'
#
loop_
_entity.id
_entity.type
_entity.pdbx_description
1 polymer ?
#
loop_
_entity_poly.entity_id
_entity_poly.type
_entity_poly.pdbx_seq_one_letter_code
_entity_poly.pdbx_strand_id
1 'polypeptide(L)'
;MITIKDLITKIRTRLRDESEGEFRFRDSELLDALNSAYLDLNYQFKLNIKKYTKQVSPNDNVLQTNKMFLSFEKAYLNNTPLSFKAYDEKAKTLQISSFSDFQSLIILPKTAANGTLEVFVNESVKLEKESVLSSGDFLENALIFSVLISIFQIESNESNLQRVGFYENLYKKETDRLRALISGTKEARSFQTYFNY
;
A
#
# COMPACT_ATOMS: atom_id res chain seq x y z
N MET A 1 4.56 4.38 -17.14
CA MET A 1 3.78 3.13 -16.94
C MET A 1 4.71 1.94 -17.12
N ILE A 2 4.86 1.07 -16.12
CA ILE A 2 5.78 -0.08 -16.18
C ILE A 2 5.01 -1.38 -15.91
N THR A 3 5.33 -2.45 -16.63
CA THR A 3 4.76 -3.78 -16.38
C THR A 3 5.59 -4.54 -15.36
N ILE A 4 4.96 -5.48 -14.65
CA ILE A 4 5.68 -6.37 -13.72
C ILE A 4 6.68 -7.24 -14.49
N LYS A 5 6.37 -7.64 -15.72
CA LYS A 5 7.28 -8.35 -16.60
C LYS A 5 8.56 -7.55 -16.87
N ASP A 6 8.44 -6.24 -17.14
CA ASP A 6 9.60 -5.36 -17.36
C ASP A 6 10.45 -5.23 -16.09
N LEU A 7 9.80 -5.14 -14.91
CA LEU A 7 10.50 -5.13 -13.63
C LEU A 7 11.30 -6.41 -13.39
N ILE A 8 10.68 -7.57 -13.64
CA ILE A 8 11.37 -8.87 -13.54
C ILE A 8 12.60 -8.91 -14.48
N THR A 9 12.45 -8.47 -15.72
CA THR A 9 13.56 -8.40 -16.67
C THR A 9 14.68 -7.49 -16.16
N LYS A 10 14.36 -6.29 -15.66
CA LYS A 10 15.36 -5.36 -15.10
C LYS A 10 16.06 -5.91 -13.85
N ILE A 11 15.34 -6.65 -13.01
CA ILE A 11 15.91 -7.32 -11.83
C ILE A 11 16.89 -8.40 -12.29
N ARG A 12 16.53 -9.25 -13.28
CA ARG A 12 17.41 -10.28 -13.85
C ARG A 12 18.69 -9.70 -14.40
N THR A 13 18.60 -8.63 -15.20
CA THR A 13 19.77 -7.93 -15.72
C THR A 13 20.72 -7.48 -14.61
N ARG A 14 20.19 -6.94 -13.51
CA ARG A 14 21.03 -6.52 -12.36
C ARG A 14 21.61 -7.68 -11.56
N LEU A 15 20.91 -8.80 -11.51
CA LEU A 15 21.41 -10.05 -10.91
C LEU A 15 22.42 -10.78 -11.80
N ARG A 16 22.55 -10.39 -13.09
CA ARG A 16 23.25 -11.14 -14.14
C ARG A 16 22.70 -12.56 -14.30
N ASP A 17 21.38 -12.67 -14.17
CA ASP A 17 20.63 -13.92 -14.27
C ASP A 17 20.02 -14.03 -15.69
N GLU A 18 20.90 -13.99 -16.70
CA GLU A 18 20.52 -13.93 -18.12
C GLU A 18 21.05 -15.15 -18.91
N SER A 19 21.43 -16.24 -18.24
CA SER A 19 21.92 -17.42 -18.93
C SER A 19 20.82 -18.07 -19.78
N GLU A 20 21.13 -18.27 -21.07
CA GLU A 20 20.24 -18.96 -22.01
C GLU A 20 19.93 -20.39 -21.50
N GLY A 21 18.71 -20.59 -21.02
CA GLY A 21 18.15 -21.90 -20.70
C GLY A 21 17.86 -22.19 -19.22
N GLU A 22 18.61 -21.66 -18.27
CA GLU A 22 18.35 -21.89 -16.84
C GLU A 22 18.54 -20.62 -16.03
N PHE A 23 17.43 -19.97 -15.69
CA PHE A 23 17.43 -18.87 -14.75
C PHE A 23 17.68 -19.39 -13.33
N ARG A 24 18.58 -18.73 -12.59
CA ARG A 24 18.88 -19.02 -11.20
C ARG A 24 17.66 -18.80 -10.29
N PHE A 25 16.88 -17.75 -10.60
CA PHE A 25 15.63 -17.43 -9.88
C PHE A 25 14.44 -17.66 -10.80
N ARG A 26 13.41 -18.35 -10.30
CA ARG A 26 12.15 -18.52 -11.04
C ARG A 26 11.38 -17.21 -11.09
N ASP A 27 10.58 -17.00 -12.14
CA ASP A 27 9.69 -15.82 -12.23
C ASP A 27 8.76 -15.70 -11.03
N SER A 28 8.28 -16.83 -10.47
CA SER A 28 7.44 -16.85 -9.27
C SER A 28 8.16 -16.30 -8.05
N GLU A 29 9.43 -16.64 -7.85
CA GLU A 29 10.23 -16.15 -6.72
C GLU A 29 10.46 -14.63 -6.81
N LEU A 30 10.77 -14.14 -8.01
CA LEU A 30 10.92 -12.70 -8.25
C LEU A 30 9.58 -11.96 -8.10
N LEU A 31 8.47 -12.57 -8.52
CA LEU A 31 7.14 -12.01 -8.36
C LEU A 31 6.72 -11.95 -6.88
N ASP A 32 7.04 -12.98 -6.09
CA ASP A 32 6.76 -12.99 -4.65
C ASP A 32 7.58 -11.92 -3.92
N ALA A 33 8.85 -11.77 -4.27
CA ALA A 33 9.70 -10.70 -3.74
C ALA A 33 9.18 -9.29 -4.14
N LEU A 34 8.70 -9.12 -5.39
CA LEU A 34 8.06 -7.88 -5.83
C LEU A 34 6.76 -7.59 -5.09
N ASN A 35 5.94 -8.62 -4.82
CA ASN A 35 4.72 -8.48 -4.03
C ASN A 35 5.02 -8.01 -2.61
N SER A 36 6.04 -8.59 -1.96
CA SER A 36 6.49 -8.17 -0.64
C SER A 36 6.99 -6.73 -0.65
N ALA A 37 7.85 -6.38 -1.60
CA ALA A 37 8.37 -5.01 -1.75
C ALA A 37 7.25 -3.99 -2.02
N TYR A 38 6.27 -4.34 -2.85
CA TYR A 38 5.13 -3.46 -3.13
C TYR A 38 4.20 -3.31 -1.93
N LEU A 39 3.97 -4.38 -1.17
CA LEU A 39 3.18 -4.34 0.05
C LEU A 39 3.79 -3.37 1.07
N ASP A 40 5.10 -3.43 1.28
CA ASP A 40 5.82 -2.54 2.19
C ASP A 40 5.76 -1.07 1.74
N LEU A 41 5.99 -0.80 0.44
CA LEU A 41 5.86 0.54 -0.12
C LEU A 41 4.42 1.06 -0.05
N ASN A 42 3.44 0.19 -0.33
CA ASN A 42 2.03 0.55 -0.24
C ASN A 42 1.62 0.88 1.21
N TYR A 43 2.09 0.09 2.18
CA TYR A 43 1.87 0.39 3.60
C TYR A 43 2.49 1.73 3.99
N GLN A 44 3.75 1.97 3.58
CA GLN A 44 4.52 3.16 3.95
C GLN A 44 3.99 4.45 3.29
N PHE A 45 3.60 4.37 2.02
CA PHE A 45 3.24 5.54 1.21
C PHE A 45 1.76 5.64 0.87
N LYS A 46 0.92 4.68 1.29
CA LYS A 46 -0.52 4.65 1.07
C LYS A 46 -0.88 4.77 -0.42
N LEU A 47 -0.27 3.90 -1.22
CA LEU A 47 -0.33 3.98 -2.68
C LEU A 47 -1.68 3.56 -3.27
N ASN A 48 -2.51 2.83 -2.51
CA ASN A 48 -3.77 2.26 -2.98
C ASN A 48 -4.96 2.65 -2.10
N ILE A 49 -5.20 3.95 -1.96
CA ILE A 49 -6.37 4.43 -1.22
C ILE A 49 -7.63 4.19 -2.05
N LYS A 50 -8.60 3.49 -1.44
CA LYS A 50 -9.92 3.23 -2.01
C LYS A 50 -10.99 3.92 -1.18
N LYS A 51 -11.99 4.47 -1.89
CA LYS A 51 -13.21 5.01 -1.29
C LYS A 51 -14.31 3.98 -1.38
N TYR A 52 -14.96 3.70 -0.26
CA TYR A 52 -16.18 2.92 -0.16
C TYR A 52 -17.32 3.82 0.28
N THR A 53 -18.49 3.61 -0.28
CA THR A 53 -19.72 4.33 0.09
C THR A 53 -20.83 3.33 0.33
N LYS A 54 -21.54 3.46 1.46
CA LYS A 54 -22.65 2.60 1.82
C LYS A 54 -23.75 3.40 2.52
N GLN A 55 -25.01 3.12 2.22
CA GLN A 55 -26.12 3.52 3.07
C GLN A 55 -26.18 2.60 4.27
N VAL A 56 -26.11 3.17 5.44
CA VAL A 56 -26.11 2.41 6.71
C VAL A 56 -27.36 2.72 7.51
N SER A 57 -27.75 1.73 8.31
CA SER A 57 -28.86 1.83 9.26
C SER A 57 -28.49 1.08 10.55
N PRO A 58 -29.28 1.23 11.65
CA PRO A 58 -29.03 0.48 12.89
C PRO A 58 -28.97 -1.05 12.71
N ASN A 59 -29.71 -1.57 11.70
CA ASN A 59 -29.74 -3.00 11.39
C ASN A 59 -28.70 -3.42 10.34
N ASP A 60 -28.08 -2.46 9.64
CA ASP A 60 -27.05 -2.68 8.61
C ASP A 60 -25.93 -1.63 8.76
N ASN A 61 -25.15 -1.77 9.81
CA ASN A 61 -24.11 -0.81 10.21
C ASN A 61 -22.68 -1.33 9.94
N VAL A 62 -22.52 -2.41 9.16
CA VAL A 62 -21.24 -2.98 8.78
C VAL A 62 -20.97 -2.72 7.31
N LEU A 63 -19.77 -2.21 7.01
CA LEU A 63 -19.25 -2.09 5.65
C LEU A 63 -18.17 -3.12 5.44
N GLN A 64 -18.26 -3.90 4.37
CA GLN A 64 -17.20 -4.79 3.95
C GLN A 64 -16.41 -4.16 2.80
N THR A 65 -15.07 -4.26 2.88
CA THR A 65 -14.15 -3.92 1.80
C THR A 65 -13.93 -5.12 0.89
N ASN A 66 -13.56 -4.89 -0.36
CA ASN A 66 -13.33 -5.99 -1.31
C ASN A 66 -12.06 -6.78 -0.98
N LYS A 67 -11.13 -6.14 -0.29
CA LYS A 67 -9.82 -6.72 0.07
C LYS A 67 -9.46 -6.30 1.49
N MET A 68 -8.52 -7.02 2.08
CA MET A 68 -7.92 -6.62 3.35
C MET A 68 -7.29 -5.22 3.23
N PHE A 69 -7.60 -4.32 4.15
CA PHE A 69 -6.97 -3.02 4.19
C PHE A 69 -5.74 -3.02 5.12
N LEU A 70 -4.72 -2.29 4.69
CA LEU A 70 -3.46 -2.14 5.42
C LEU A 70 -3.54 -1.03 6.46
N SER A 71 -4.30 0.03 6.15
CA SER A 71 -4.54 1.12 7.07
C SER A 71 -5.89 1.78 6.81
N PHE A 72 -6.50 2.26 7.88
CA PHE A 72 -7.64 3.16 7.83
C PHE A 72 -7.13 4.60 7.67
N GLU A 73 -7.77 5.37 6.78
CA GLU A 73 -7.37 6.75 6.53
C GLU A 73 -8.35 7.76 7.13
N LYS A 74 -9.61 7.65 6.76
CA LYS A 74 -10.68 8.52 7.25
C LYS A 74 -12.04 7.93 6.94
N ALA A 75 -13.06 8.35 7.69
CA ALA A 75 -14.46 8.08 7.38
C ALA A 75 -15.36 9.24 7.73
N TYR A 76 -16.50 9.28 7.07
CA TYR A 76 -17.57 10.27 7.30
C TYR A 76 -18.91 9.58 7.33
N LEU A 77 -19.79 10.02 8.24
CA LEU A 77 -21.20 9.68 8.24
C LEU A 77 -21.99 10.96 8.01
N ASN A 78 -22.73 11.05 6.90
CA ASN A 78 -23.45 12.26 6.51
C ASN A 78 -22.54 13.51 6.53
N ASN A 79 -21.33 13.40 5.96
CA ASN A 79 -20.26 14.41 5.95
C ASN A 79 -19.65 14.75 7.33
N THR A 80 -20.10 14.10 8.42
CA THR A 80 -19.49 14.28 9.73
C THR A 80 -18.32 13.30 9.91
N PRO A 81 -17.12 13.76 10.26
CA PRO A 81 -15.97 12.88 10.41
C PRO A 81 -16.14 11.91 11.56
N LEU A 82 -15.75 10.65 11.33
CA LEU A 82 -15.76 9.58 12.33
C LEU A 82 -14.35 9.32 12.86
N SER A 83 -14.26 9.13 14.19
CA SER A 83 -13.02 8.66 14.80
C SER A 83 -12.87 7.15 14.65
N PHE A 84 -11.69 6.69 14.20
CA PHE A 84 -11.35 5.28 14.21
C PHE A 84 -10.86 4.87 15.58
N LYS A 85 -11.51 3.87 16.19
CA LYS A 85 -11.16 3.38 17.52
C LYS A 85 -11.22 1.86 17.58
N ALA A 86 -10.63 1.29 18.61
CA ALA A 86 -10.79 -0.13 18.90
C ALA A 86 -12.27 -0.48 19.07
N TYR A 87 -12.65 -1.71 18.70
CA TYR A 87 -14.02 -2.19 18.84
C TYR A 87 -14.43 -2.18 20.31
N ASP A 88 -15.54 -1.48 20.60
CA ASP A 88 -16.18 -1.45 21.90
C ASP A 88 -17.71 -1.49 21.71
N GLU A 89 -18.33 -2.61 22.03
CA GLU A 89 -19.78 -2.78 21.91
C GLU A 89 -20.60 -1.76 22.74
N LYS A 90 -20.00 -1.26 23.84
CA LYS A 90 -20.60 -0.28 24.75
C LYS A 90 -20.26 1.17 24.38
N ALA A 91 -19.71 1.41 23.18
CA ALA A 91 -19.36 2.73 22.74
C ALA A 91 -20.55 3.70 22.82
N LYS A 92 -20.37 4.82 23.51
CA LYS A 92 -21.39 5.87 23.66
C LYS A 92 -21.23 7.00 22.64
N THR A 93 -20.05 7.15 22.07
CA THR A 93 -19.73 8.17 21.07
C THR A 93 -19.67 7.54 19.69
N LEU A 94 -20.18 8.28 18.70
CA LEU A 94 -20.15 7.84 17.31
C LEU A 94 -18.71 7.62 16.85
N GLN A 95 -18.42 6.40 16.42
CA GLN A 95 -17.10 5.96 15.99
C GLN A 95 -17.19 4.87 14.92
N ILE A 96 -16.09 4.65 14.21
CA ILE A 96 -15.90 3.50 13.33
C ILE A 96 -14.81 2.61 13.89
N SER A 97 -14.99 1.29 13.79
CA SER A 97 -14.03 0.28 14.27
C SER A 97 -13.86 -0.79 13.21
N SER A 98 -12.75 -1.50 13.22
CA SER A 98 -12.56 -2.70 12.38
C SER A 98 -12.73 -3.97 13.20
N PHE A 99 -13.13 -5.05 12.53
CA PHE A 99 -12.98 -6.40 13.04
C PHE A 99 -11.54 -6.90 12.78
N SER A 100 -11.21 -8.03 13.41
CA SER A 100 -9.88 -8.65 13.31
C SER A 100 -9.54 -9.18 11.90
N ASP A 101 -10.51 -9.25 11.00
CA ASP A 101 -10.34 -9.68 9.61
C ASP A 101 -9.71 -8.58 8.71
N PHE A 102 -9.66 -7.33 9.20
CA PHE A 102 -9.21 -6.16 8.43
C PHE A 102 -9.91 -6.00 7.07
N GLN A 103 -11.15 -6.50 6.97
CA GLN A 103 -12.02 -6.36 5.79
C GLN A 103 -13.37 -5.76 6.17
N SER A 104 -13.74 -5.83 7.44
CA SER A 104 -15.04 -5.38 7.92
C SER A 104 -14.90 -4.19 8.86
N LEU A 105 -15.67 -3.14 8.59
CA LEU A 105 -15.74 -1.92 9.39
C LEU A 105 -17.15 -1.76 9.95
N ILE A 106 -17.26 -1.42 11.21
CA ILE A 106 -18.54 -1.25 11.91
C ILE A 106 -18.69 0.15 12.50
N ILE A 107 -19.87 0.71 12.41
CA ILE A 107 -20.24 1.97 13.09
C ILE A 107 -20.83 1.65 14.44
N LEU A 108 -20.36 2.34 15.45
CA LEU A 108 -20.86 2.24 16.84
C LEU A 108 -21.16 3.63 17.42
N PRO A 109 -22.18 3.78 18.28
CA PRO A 109 -23.19 2.77 18.59
C PRO A 109 -24.11 2.49 17.39
N LYS A 110 -24.64 1.28 17.27
CA LYS A 110 -25.52 0.87 16.15
C LYS A 110 -26.70 1.82 15.97
N THR A 111 -27.29 2.29 17.07
CA THR A 111 -28.47 3.21 17.07
C THR A 111 -28.19 4.55 16.39
N ALA A 112 -26.92 4.98 16.31
CA ALA A 112 -26.51 6.21 15.64
C ALA A 112 -26.07 5.99 14.18
N ALA A 113 -26.01 4.74 13.72
CA ALA A 113 -25.61 4.40 12.35
C ALA A 113 -26.78 4.61 11.39
N ASN A 114 -26.97 5.84 10.90
CA ASN A 114 -28.04 6.15 9.95
C ASN A 114 -27.57 7.19 8.92
N GLY A 115 -27.61 6.82 7.63
CA GLY A 115 -27.28 7.70 6.53
C GLY A 115 -26.18 7.19 5.63
N THR A 116 -25.49 8.08 4.95
CA THR A 116 -24.42 7.76 4.00
C THR A 116 -23.09 7.69 4.71
N LEU A 117 -22.51 6.48 4.75
CA LEU A 117 -21.14 6.23 5.22
C LEU A 117 -20.17 6.31 4.03
N GLU A 118 -19.15 7.11 4.18
CA GLU A 118 -18.00 7.15 3.29
C GLU A 118 -16.73 6.75 4.06
N VAL A 119 -15.96 5.79 3.53
CA VAL A 119 -14.75 5.30 4.16
C VAL A 119 -13.61 5.30 3.15
N PHE A 120 -12.44 5.72 3.59
CA PHE A 120 -11.21 5.67 2.82
C PHE A 120 -10.21 4.76 3.54
N VAL A 121 -9.77 3.72 2.86
CA VAL A 121 -8.80 2.74 3.37
C VAL A 121 -7.70 2.53 2.35
N ASN A 122 -6.49 2.22 2.83
CA ASN A 122 -5.42 1.77 1.98
C ASN A 122 -5.48 0.24 1.87
N GLU A 123 -5.78 -0.28 0.69
CA GLU A 123 -5.95 -1.72 0.47
C GLU A 123 -4.66 -2.41 0.06
N SER A 124 -4.56 -3.70 0.42
CA SER A 124 -3.54 -4.58 -0.14
C SER A 124 -3.80 -4.83 -1.63
N VAL A 125 -2.73 -4.88 -2.40
CA VAL A 125 -2.76 -5.24 -3.82
C VAL A 125 -1.79 -6.37 -4.05
N LYS A 126 -2.24 -7.43 -4.70
CA LYS A 126 -1.39 -8.50 -5.21
C LYS A 126 -1.08 -8.20 -6.66
N LEU A 127 0.22 -8.13 -6.98
CA LEU A 127 0.71 -7.97 -8.33
C LEU A 127 0.72 -9.32 -9.04
N GLU A 128 0.33 -9.31 -10.29
CA GLU A 128 0.44 -10.44 -11.22
C GLU A 128 1.41 -10.08 -12.33
N LYS A 129 1.89 -11.05 -13.09
CA LYS A 129 2.92 -10.85 -14.12
C LYS A 129 2.48 -9.83 -15.18
N GLU A 130 1.19 -9.80 -15.50
CA GLU A 130 0.56 -8.91 -16.48
C GLU A 130 0.14 -7.57 -15.88
N SER A 131 0.27 -7.40 -14.57
CA SER A 131 -0.11 -6.15 -13.89
C SER A 131 0.73 -4.97 -14.40
N VAL A 132 0.06 -3.83 -14.52
CA VAL A 132 0.66 -2.56 -14.91
C VAL A 132 0.59 -1.58 -13.75
N LEU A 133 1.74 -1.05 -13.35
CA LEU A 133 1.82 -0.01 -12.33
C LEU A 133 1.73 1.37 -13.00
N SER A 134 0.62 2.08 -12.78
CA SER A 134 0.41 3.43 -13.32
C SER A 134 1.38 4.46 -12.74
N SER A 135 1.80 4.28 -11.50
CA SER A 135 2.83 5.07 -10.79
C SER A 135 4.23 4.44 -10.87
N GLY A 136 4.42 3.46 -11.78
CA GLY A 136 5.62 2.63 -11.83
C GLY A 136 6.92 3.39 -12.01
N ASP A 137 6.91 4.46 -12.80
CA ASP A 137 8.12 5.25 -13.08
C ASP A 137 8.74 5.85 -11.80
N PHE A 138 7.91 6.17 -10.80
CA PHE A 138 8.37 6.69 -9.49
C PHE A 138 8.77 5.57 -8.52
N LEU A 139 8.17 4.38 -8.64
CA LEU A 139 8.37 3.26 -7.73
C LEU A 139 9.42 2.27 -8.24
N GLU A 140 9.75 2.32 -9.52
CA GLU A 140 10.59 1.33 -10.21
C GLU A 140 11.87 1.02 -9.45
N ASN A 141 12.67 2.02 -9.17
CA ASN A 141 13.96 1.81 -8.50
C ASN A 141 13.79 1.31 -7.07
N ALA A 142 12.82 1.84 -6.33
CA ALA A 142 12.56 1.39 -4.96
C ALA A 142 12.16 -0.09 -4.94
N LEU A 143 11.28 -0.53 -5.86
CA LEU A 143 10.90 -1.94 -5.99
C LEU A 143 12.09 -2.83 -6.34
N ILE A 144 12.87 -2.44 -7.35
CA ILE A 144 14.05 -3.20 -7.78
C ILE A 144 15.06 -3.33 -6.64
N PHE A 145 15.38 -2.23 -5.95
CA PHE A 145 16.36 -2.27 -4.86
C PHE A 145 15.87 -3.10 -3.69
N SER A 146 14.59 -3.00 -3.31
CA SER A 146 14.01 -3.84 -2.26
C SER A 146 14.11 -5.33 -2.59
N VAL A 147 13.80 -5.72 -3.83
CA VAL A 147 13.93 -7.12 -4.27
C VAL A 147 15.38 -7.58 -4.24
N LEU A 148 16.32 -6.76 -4.73
CA LEU A 148 17.74 -7.11 -4.72
C LEU A 148 18.29 -7.28 -3.31
N ILE A 149 17.88 -6.43 -2.36
CA ILE A 149 18.22 -6.57 -0.95
C ILE A 149 17.74 -7.93 -0.43
N SER A 150 16.47 -8.26 -0.63
CA SER A 150 15.89 -9.54 -0.17
C SER A 150 16.63 -10.75 -0.74
N ILE A 151 16.95 -10.73 -2.03
CA ILE A 151 17.65 -11.82 -2.69
C ILE A 151 19.09 -11.98 -2.14
N PHE A 152 19.84 -10.89 -2.00
CA PHE A 152 21.21 -10.97 -1.50
C PHE A 152 21.30 -11.29 0.00
N GLN A 153 20.23 -11.02 0.78
CA GLN A 153 20.14 -11.46 2.18
C GLN A 153 19.96 -12.97 2.34
N ILE A 154 19.26 -13.61 1.39
CA ILE A 154 19.07 -15.08 1.42
C ILE A 154 20.41 -15.80 1.17
N GLU A 155 21.23 -15.24 0.32
CA GLU A 155 22.52 -15.80 -0.07
C GLU A 155 23.67 -15.18 0.74
N SER A 156 23.74 -15.50 2.03
CA SER A 156 24.67 -14.89 2.98
C SER A 156 26.14 -15.30 2.72
N ASN A 157 26.81 -14.62 1.80
CA ASN A 157 28.26 -14.59 1.68
C ASN A 157 28.78 -13.15 1.83
N GLU A 158 30.07 -12.98 2.09
CA GLU A 158 30.67 -11.68 2.36
C GLU A 158 30.48 -10.67 1.20
N SER A 159 30.58 -11.13 -0.04
CA SER A 159 30.33 -10.30 -1.23
C SER A 159 28.88 -9.83 -1.32
N ASN A 160 27.91 -10.66 -0.93
CA ASN A 160 26.51 -10.31 -0.94
C ASN A 160 26.15 -9.34 0.19
N LEU A 161 26.78 -9.45 1.36
CA LEU A 161 26.59 -8.47 2.45
C LEU A 161 27.01 -7.05 2.04
N GLN A 162 28.11 -6.91 1.30
CA GLN A 162 28.51 -5.61 0.75
C GLN A 162 27.48 -5.07 -0.25
N ARG A 163 26.92 -5.94 -1.10
CA ARG A 163 25.84 -5.57 -2.05
C ARG A 163 24.58 -5.18 -1.33
N VAL A 164 24.18 -5.87 -0.26
CA VAL A 164 23.03 -5.49 0.58
C VAL A 164 23.19 -4.06 1.07
N GLY A 165 24.31 -3.72 1.72
CA GLY A 165 24.54 -2.36 2.21
C GLY A 165 24.52 -1.29 1.11
N PHE A 166 25.04 -1.62 -0.09
CA PHE A 166 24.96 -0.73 -1.25
C PHE A 166 23.51 -0.49 -1.69
N TYR A 167 22.70 -1.55 -1.85
CA TYR A 167 21.32 -1.42 -2.28
C TYR A 167 20.41 -0.82 -1.20
N GLU A 168 20.68 -1.05 0.08
CA GLU A 168 19.97 -0.37 1.19
C GLU A 168 20.15 1.15 1.12
N ASN A 169 21.36 1.62 0.85
CA ASN A 169 21.62 3.05 0.66
C ASN A 169 20.88 3.63 -0.55
N LEU A 170 20.81 2.90 -1.66
CA LEU A 170 20.05 3.31 -2.84
C LEU A 170 18.55 3.31 -2.57
N TYR A 171 18.02 2.27 -1.93
CA TYR A 171 16.63 2.15 -1.52
C TYR A 171 16.21 3.32 -0.63
N LYS A 172 17.04 3.65 0.37
CA LYS A 172 16.80 4.79 1.24
C LYS A 172 16.70 6.11 0.45
N LYS A 173 17.60 6.36 -0.47
CA LYS A 173 17.56 7.57 -1.33
C LYS A 173 16.27 7.65 -2.13
N GLU A 174 15.82 6.55 -2.75
CA GLU A 174 14.58 6.53 -3.52
C GLU A 174 13.34 6.68 -2.63
N THR A 175 13.30 6.06 -1.46
CA THR A 175 12.17 6.22 -0.53
C THR A 175 12.12 7.62 0.07
N ASP A 176 13.25 8.28 0.32
CA ASP A 176 13.29 9.68 0.75
C ASP A 176 12.80 10.62 -0.35
N ARG A 177 13.17 10.34 -1.63
CA ARG A 177 12.64 11.04 -2.79
C ARG A 177 11.12 10.88 -2.94
N LEU A 178 10.61 9.65 -2.80
CA LEU A 178 9.17 9.36 -2.83
C LEU A 178 8.45 10.13 -1.71
N ARG A 179 9.01 10.15 -0.51
CA ARG A 179 8.45 10.90 0.63
C ARG A 179 8.36 12.38 0.34
N ALA A 180 9.40 12.98 -0.24
CA ALA A 180 9.41 14.39 -0.63
C ALA A 180 8.34 14.70 -1.71
N LEU A 181 8.21 13.85 -2.73
CA LEU A 181 7.18 13.99 -3.78
C LEU A 181 5.76 13.94 -3.20
N ILE A 182 5.48 12.97 -2.32
CA ILE A 182 4.15 12.81 -1.71
C ILE A 182 3.83 13.96 -0.75
N SER A 183 4.82 14.44 0.02
CA SER A 183 4.66 15.59 0.92
C SER A 183 4.43 16.88 0.14
N GLY A 184 5.21 17.15 -0.90
CA GLY A 184 5.05 18.32 -1.76
C GLY A 184 3.68 18.37 -2.46
N THR A 185 3.15 17.23 -2.90
CA THR A 185 1.78 17.17 -3.47
C THR A 185 0.68 17.42 -2.44
N LYS A 186 0.90 17.10 -1.16
CA LYS A 186 -0.05 17.43 -0.09
C LYS A 186 -0.07 18.91 0.22
N GLU A 187 1.09 19.55 0.29
CA GLU A 187 1.21 20.99 0.49
C GLU A 187 0.57 21.78 -0.66
N ALA A 188 0.84 21.41 -1.92
CA ALA A 188 0.21 22.03 -3.09
C ALA A 188 -1.33 21.93 -3.07
N ARG A 189 -1.89 20.80 -2.60
CA ARG A 189 -3.34 20.65 -2.46
C ARG A 189 -3.92 21.48 -1.31
N SER A 190 -3.18 21.71 -0.24
CA SER A 190 -3.63 22.58 0.85
C SER A 190 -3.65 24.05 0.42
N PHE A 191 -2.73 24.50 -0.42
CA PHE A 191 -2.74 25.85 -0.99
C PHE A 191 -3.91 26.12 -1.95
N GLN A 192 -4.33 25.13 -2.75
CA GLN A 192 -5.50 25.28 -3.63
C GLN A 192 -6.83 25.46 -2.89
N THR A 193 -6.94 25.00 -1.67
CA THR A 193 -8.18 25.16 -0.86
C THR A 193 -8.34 26.56 -0.26
N TYR A 194 -7.29 27.36 -0.23
CA TYR A 194 -7.32 28.73 0.31
C TYR A 194 -7.62 29.84 -0.71
N PHE A 195 -7.67 29.52 -2.00
CA PHE A 195 -7.88 30.52 -3.06
C PHE A 195 -9.22 30.43 -3.78
N ASN A 196 -10.19 29.68 -3.28
CA ASN A 196 -11.57 29.71 -3.76
C ASN A 196 -12.42 30.61 -2.84
N TYR A 197 -12.29 31.94 -3.02
CA TYR A 197 -13.27 32.95 -2.67
C TYR A 197 -13.89 33.55 -3.94
#